data_c70f875d77e617df7d5defc97366d803
#
_entry.id   c70f875d77e617df7d5defc97366d803
#
_cell.length_a   1.000
_cell.length_b   1.000
_cell.length_c   1.000
_cell.angle_alpha   90.00
_cell.angle_beta   90.00
_cell.angle_gamma   90.00
#
_symmetry.space_group_name_H-M   'P 1'
#
loop_
_entity.id
_entity.type
_entity.pdbx_description
1 polymer ?
#
loop_
_entity_poly.entity_id
_entity_poly.type
_entity_poly.pdbx_seq_one_letter_code
_entity_poly.pdbx_strand_id
1 'polypeptide(L)'
;MSIAQAMLAEFEVQAPVTRKFLERLPGDKLTWKPHNKSMTAGQLAYHLAAVPGGIVRFVQNNPAQAPESFNFPQPASREEILKTLEESIATVRSLLPKFDDAAMQESWSMVAGGRELFAQPRAEFLRNVMLSHWYQHRGQFSVYLRMLDAAVPASWGPSADEPPLFGQKARSA
;
A
#
# COMPACT_ATOMS: atom_id res chain seq x y z
N MET A 1 23.00 7.73 2.03
CA MET A 1 21.65 7.15 2.31
C MET A 1 21.53 5.94 1.42
N SER A 2 21.29 4.75 1.99
CA SER A 2 21.13 3.52 1.20
C SER A 2 19.81 3.51 0.42
N ILE A 3 19.69 2.61 -0.56
CA ILE A 3 18.45 2.43 -1.36
C ILE A 3 17.26 2.12 -0.44
N ALA A 4 17.45 1.21 0.52
CA ALA A 4 16.40 0.85 1.48
C ALA A 4 16.00 2.03 2.38
N GLN A 5 16.97 2.84 2.84
CA GLN A 5 16.68 4.04 3.65
C GLN A 5 15.90 5.10 2.86
N ALA A 6 16.25 5.33 1.58
CA ALA A 6 15.51 6.27 0.73
C ALA A 6 14.06 5.81 0.51
N MET A 7 13.87 4.50 0.26
CA MET A 7 12.56 3.91 0.06
C MET A 7 11.72 3.92 1.35
N LEU A 8 12.35 3.67 2.50
CA LEU A 8 11.68 3.78 3.80
C LEU A 8 11.25 5.23 4.08
N ALA A 9 12.12 6.21 3.82
CA ALA A 9 11.80 7.62 4.03
C ALA A 9 10.58 8.04 3.18
N GLU A 10 10.53 7.61 1.92
CA GLU A 10 9.36 7.84 1.05
C GLU A 10 8.10 7.17 1.63
N PHE A 11 8.19 5.90 2.05
CA PHE A 11 7.07 5.18 2.64
C PHE A 11 6.53 5.87 3.90
N GLU A 12 7.41 6.34 4.79
CA GLU A 12 7.03 7.04 6.05
C GLU A 12 6.24 8.32 5.80
N VAL A 13 6.54 9.03 4.73
CA VAL A 13 5.78 10.23 4.32
C VAL A 13 4.41 9.85 3.74
N GLN A 14 4.33 8.70 3.06
CA GLN A 14 3.12 8.27 2.36
C GLN A 14 2.12 7.52 3.26
N ALA A 15 2.59 6.84 4.29
CA ALA A 15 1.74 6.02 5.16
C ALA A 15 0.66 6.85 5.89
N PRO A 16 0.95 8.03 6.48
CA PRO A 16 -0.07 8.88 7.07
C PRO A 16 -1.11 9.39 6.06
N VAL A 17 -0.68 9.63 4.81
CA VAL A 17 -1.60 10.02 3.73
C VAL A 17 -2.58 8.89 3.44
N THR A 18 -2.07 7.65 3.27
CA THR A 18 -2.94 6.49 3.03
C THR A 18 -3.89 6.26 4.20
N ARG A 19 -3.42 6.41 5.46
CA ARG A 19 -4.28 6.32 6.65
C ARG A 19 -5.50 7.24 6.55
N LYS A 20 -5.31 8.52 6.20
CA LYS A 20 -6.41 9.48 6.05
C LYS A 20 -7.48 9.00 5.06
N PHE A 21 -7.05 8.39 3.94
CA PHE A 21 -8.00 7.82 2.97
C PHE A 21 -8.79 6.66 3.57
N LEU A 22 -8.14 5.74 4.28
CA LEU A 22 -8.80 4.59 4.91
C LEU A 22 -9.78 5.00 6.02
N GLU A 23 -9.46 6.05 6.78
CA GLU A 23 -10.32 6.62 7.82
C GLU A 23 -11.62 7.23 7.26
N ARG A 24 -11.65 7.62 5.98
CA ARG A 24 -12.84 8.18 5.32
C ARG A 24 -13.82 7.10 4.83
N LEU A 25 -13.44 5.83 4.82
CA LEU A 25 -14.34 4.76 4.38
C LEU A 25 -15.52 4.62 5.34
N PRO A 26 -16.78 4.80 4.88
CA PRO A 26 -17.94 4.56 5.72
C PRO A 26 -18.06 3.06 6.10
N GLY A 27 -18.23 2.78 7.39
CA GLY A 27 -18.23 1.42 7.91
C GLY A 27 -19.38 0.54 7.39
N ASP A 28 -20.51 1.14 7.00
CA ASP A 28 -21.66 0.47 6.39
C ASP A 28 -21.51 0.20 4.89
N LYS A 29 -20.41 0.65 4.26
CA LYS A 29 -20.15 0.56 2.82
C LYS A 29 -19.04 -0.42 2.44
N LEU A 30 -18.55 -1.23 3.36
CA LEU A 30 -17.43 -2.15 3.10
C LEU A 30 -17.70 -3.13 1.95
N THR A 31 -18.94 -3.55 1.75
CA THR A 31 -19.32 -4.50 0.69
C THR A 31 -19.73 -3.83 -0.62
N TRP A 32 -19.82 -2.49 -0.63
CA TRP A 32 -20.14 -1.74 -1.86
C TRP A 32 -19.03 -1.87 -2.89
N LYS A 33 -19.38 -1.91 -4.16
CA LYS A 33 -18.45 -1.91 -5.29
C LYS A 33 -19.02 -1.15 -6.50
N PRO A 34 -18.17 -0.47 -7.28
CA PRO A 34 -18.63 0.32 -8.43
C PRO A 34 -19.03 -0.56 -9.62
N HIS A 35 -18.53 -1.79 -9.70
CA HIS A 35 -18.78 -2.72 -10.79
C HIS A 35 -18.62 -4.16 -10.32
N ASN A 36 -19.31 -5.11 -10.97
CA ASN A 36 -19.27 -6.54 -10.58
C ASN A 36 -17.87 -7.17 -10.63
N LYS A 37 -16.98 -6.67 -11.50
CA LYS A 37 -15.60 -7.13 -11.62
C LYS A 37 -14.61 -6.41 -10.68
N SER A 38 -15.07 -5.37 -9.97
CA SER A 38 -14.21 -4.59 -9.08
C SER A 38 -14.17 -5.22 -7.69
N MET A 39 -13.08 -4.98 -6.97
CA MET A 39 -13.03 -5.18 -5.52
C MET A 39 -14.14 -4.38 -4.84
N THR A 40 -14.62 -4.87 -3.70
CA THR A 40 -15.44 -4.03 -2.82
C THR A 40 -14.61 -2.91 -2.21
N ALA A 41 -15.26 -1.88 -1.67
CA ALA A 41 -14.56 -0.79 -1.00
C ALA A 41 -13.73 -1.29 0.20
N GLY A 42 -14.26 -2.24 0.96
CA GLY A 42 -13.53 -2.91 2.04
C GLY A 42 -12.32 -3.71 1.54
N GLN A 43 -12.49 -4.50 0.47
CA GLN A 43 -11.39 -5.28 -0.12
C GLN A 43 -10.27 -4.38 -0.63
N LEU A 44 -10.59 -3.29 -1.34
CA LEU A 44 -9.59 -2.35 -1.83
C LEU A 44 -8.90 -1.62 -0.67
N ALA A 45 -9.64 -1.21 0.36
CA ALA A 45 -9.08 -0.59 1.55
C ALA A 45 -8.16 -1.55 2.33
N TYR A 46 -8.58 -2.81 2.51
CA TYR A 46 -7.75 -3.83 3.14
C TYR A 46 -6.47 -4.10 2.34
N HIS A 47 -6.59 -4.17 1.02
CA HIS A 47 -5.45 -4.33 0.12
C HIS A 47 -4.46 -3.16 0.26
N LEU A 48 -4.95 -1.91 0.29
CA LEU A 48 -4.13 -0.73 0.57
C LEU A 48 -3.41 -0.82 1.92
N ALA A 49 -4.07 -1.35 2.94
CA ALA A 49 -3.47 -1.51 4.27
C ALA A 49 -2.38 -2.60 4.28
N ALA A 50 -2.61 -3.72 3.60
CA ALA A 50 -1.77 -4.92 3.70
C ALA A 50 -0.56 -4.93 2.77
N VAL A 51 -0.67 -4.31 1.58
CA VAL A 51 0.32 -4.44 0.49
C VAL A 51 1.74 -4.10 0.92
N PRO A 52 2.06 -2.95 1.54
CA PRO A 52 3.46 -2.61 1.78
C PRO A 52 4.18 -3.64 2.65
N GLY A 53 3.58 -4.02 3.78
CA GLY A 53 4.16 -5.02 4.68
C GLY A 53 4.20 -6.42 4.07
N GLY A 54 3.16 -6.79 3.32
CA GLY A 54 3.09 -8.05 2.61
C GLY A 54 4.21 -8.20 1.58
N ILE A 55 4.43 -7.18 0.77
CA ILE A 55 5.48 -7.17 -0.27
C ILE A 55 6.88 -7.18 0.33
N VAL A 56 7.15 -6.37 1.38
CA VAL A 56 8.46 -6.40 2.05
C VAL A 56 8.73 -7.76 2.68
N ARG A 57 7.71 -8.41 3.24
CA ARG A 57 7.84 -9.79 3.77
C ARG A 57 8.07 -10.79 2.64
N PHE A 58 7.38 -10.66 1.52
CA PHE A 58 7.48 -11.56 0.38
C PHE A 58 8.88 -11.58 -0.24
N VAL A 59 9.53 -10.42 -0.36
CA VAL A 59 10.88 -10.33 -0.96
C VAL A 59 12.02 -10.75 -0.03
N GLN A 60 11.72 -11.19 1.20
CA GLN A 60 12.75 -11.78 2.08
C GLN A 60 13.29 -13.10 1.52
N ASN A 61 12.45 -13.84 0.78
CA ASN A 61 12.86 -15.08 0.12
C ASN A 61 13.35 -14.79 -1.30
N ASN A 62 14.41 -15.48 -1.72
CA ASN A 62 14.92 -15.45 -3.10
C ASN A 62 15.43 -16.87 -3.48
N PRO A 63 14.79 -17.58 -4.39
CA PRO A 63 13.56 -17.21 -5.08
C PRO A 63 12.33 -17.23 -4.15
N ALA A 64 11.34 -16.41 -4.47
CA ALA A 64 10.05 -16.42 -3.79
C ALA A 64 9.04 -17.27 -4.56
N GLN A 65 8.23 -18.05 -3.83
CA GLN A 65 7.14 -18.81 -4.45
C GLN A 65 5.97 -17.90 -4.79
N ALA A 66 5.51 -17.93 -6.04
CA ALA A 66 4.30 -17.22 -6.43
C ALA A 66 3.10 -17.76 -5.62
N PRO A 67 2.20 -16.89 -5.16
CA PRO A 67 0.98 -17.35 -4.52
C PRO A 67 0.12 -18.14 -5.52
N GLU A 68 -0.49 -19.24 -5.06
CA GLU A 68 -1.38 -20.04 -5.89
C GLU A 68 -2.62 -19.27 -6.35
N SER A 69 -3.07 -18.33 -5.53
CA SER A 69 -4.20 -17.44 -5.84
C SER A 69 -4.04 -16.09 -5.16
N PHE A 70 -4.61 -15.06 -5.76
CA PHE A 70 -4.74 -13.74 -5.15
C PHE A 70 -6.10 -13.63 -4.47
N ASN A 71 -6.14 -13.84 -3.17
CA ASN A 71 -7.33 -13.64 -2.37
C ASN A 71 -7.37 -12.20 -1.86
N PHE A 72 -8.51 -11.57 -2.02
CA PHE A 72 -8.79 -10.25 -1.47
C PHE A 72 -9.78 -10.41 -0.30
N PRO A 73 -9.29 -10.49 0.95
CA PRO A 73 -10.16 -10.67 2.11
C PRO A 73 -11.18 -9.56 2.21
N GLN A 74 -12.41 -9.90 2.60
CA GLN A 74 -13.44 -8.93 2.94
C GLN A 74 -13.31 -8.60 4.43
N PRO A 75 -12.86 -7.39 4.81
CA PRO A 75 -12.74 -7.02 6.21
C PRO A 75 -14.13 -6.90 6.86
N ALA A 76 -14.22 -7.22 8.13
CA ALA A 76 -15.43 -7.09 8.92
C ALA A 76 -15.70 -5.65 9.37
N SER A 77 -14.63 -4.83 9.51
CA SER A 77 -14.76 -3.45 9.97
C SER A 77 -13.63 -2.55 9.45
N ARG A 78 -13.83 -1.23 9.59
CA ARG A 78 -12.77 -0.23 9.31
C ARG A 78 -11.62 -0.34 10.31
N GLU A 79 -11.91 -0.68 11.54
CA GLU A 79 -10.91 -0.88 12.59
C GLU A 79 -9.94 -2.01 12.24
N GLU A 80 -10.44 -3.11 11.65
CA GLU A 80 -9.61 -4.19 11.12
C GLU A 80 -8.66 -3.69 10.03
N ILE A 81 -9.15 -2.86 9.10
CA ILE A 81 -8.34 -2.26 8.04
C ILE A 81 -7.22 -1.39 8.63
N LEU A 82 -7.56 -0.51 9.59
CA LEU A 82 -6.57 0.38 10.21
C LEU A 82 -5.54 -0.41 11.03
N LYS A 83 -5.95 -1.45 11.74
CA LYS A 83 -5.04 -2.36 12.45
C LYS A 83 -4.08 -3.05 11.45
N THR A 84 -4.60 -3.54 10.33
CA THR A 84 -3.77 -4.14 9.26
C THR A 84 -2.74 -3.14 8.72
N LEU A 85 -3.11 -1.87 8.57
CA LEU A 85 -2.17 -0.82 8.17
C LEU A 85 -1.05 -0.64 9.20
N GLU A 86 -1.36 -0.60 10.51
CA GLU A 86 -0.34 -0.49 11.56
C GLU A 86 0.63 -1.66 11.54
N GLU A 87 0.11 -2.89 11.41
CA GLU A 87 0.94 -4.09 11.32
C GLU A 87 1.82 -4.07 10.06
N SER A 88 1.29 -3.56 8.94
CA SER A 88 2.03 -3.37 7.69
C SER A 88 3.15 -2.35 7.85
N ILE A 89 2.87 -1.20 8.47
CA ILE A 89 3.87 -0.15 8.76
C ILE A 89 4.98 -0.71 9.65
N ALA A 90 4.63 -1.40 10.73
CA ALA A 90 5.61 -2.02 11.63
C ALA A 90 6.50 -3.04 10.88
N THR A 91 5.91 -3.82 9.97
CA THR A 91 6.63 -4.78 9.14
C THR A 91 7.63 -4.08 8.21
N VAL A 92 7.21 -3.03 7.50
CA VAL A 92 8.10 -2.26 6.61
C VAL A 92 9.27 -1.67 7.40
N ARG A 93 8.99 -1.03 8.54
CA ARG A 93 10.01 -0.47 9.44
C ARG A 93 11.03 -1.49 9.93
N SER A 94 10.56 -2.69 10.22
CA SER A 94 11.41 -3.77 10.74
C SER A 94 12.23 -4.48 9.69
N LEU A 95 11.69 -4.70 8.50
CA LEU A 95 12.28 -5.59 7.50
C LEU A 95 13.02 -4.85 6.38
N LEU A 96 12.48 -3.74 5.88
CA LEU A 96 13.08 -3.03 4.76
C LEU A 96 14.52 -2.55 5.03
N PRO A 97 14.85 -2.00 6.23
CA PRO A 97 16.22 -1.56 6.52
C PRO A 97 17.26 -2.68 6.63
N LYS A 98 16.83 -3.94 6.67
CA LYS A 98 17.74 -5.10 6.73
C LYS A 98 18.44 -5.38 5.40
N PHE A 99 17.93 -4.84 4.30
CA PHE A 99 18.57 -4.95 3.01
C PHE A 99 19.63 -3.86 2.86
N ASP A 100 20.88 -4.26 2.67
CA ASP A 100 21.94 -3.38 2.18
C ASP A 100 21.80 -3.12 0.67
N ASP A 101 22.64 -2.24 0.11
CA ASP A 101 22.54 -1.89 -1.30
C ASP A 101 22.88 -3.07 -2.22
N ALA A 102 23.73 -3.99 -1.80
CA ALA A 102 24.04 -5.20 -2.56
C ALA A 102 22.80 -6.11 -2.63
N ALA A 103 22.16 -6.36 -1.49
CA ALA A 103 20.91 -7.12 -1.45
C ALA A 103 19.77 -6.46 -2.22
N MET A 104 19.69 -5.11 -2.24
CA MET A 104 18.69 -4.38 -3.00
C MET A 104 18.92 -4.45 -4.51
N GLN A 105 20.18 -4.54 -4.96
CA GLN A 105 20.54 -4.67 -6.36
C GLN A 105 20.60 -6.12 -6.84
N GLU A 106 20.61 -7.08 -5.91
CA GLU A 106 20.57 -8.51 -6.24
C GLU A 106 19.36 -8.83 -7.13
N SER A 107 19.59 -9.70 -8.13
CA SER A 107 18.50 -10.27 -8.92
C SER A 107 17.60 -11.11 -8.01
N TRP A 108 16.38 -10.65 -7.84
CA TRP A 108 15.33 -11.36 -7.11
C TRP A 108 14.38 -12.00 -8.11
N SER A 109 14.02 -13.26 -7.86
CA SER A 109 13.14 -13.98 -8.77
C SER A 109 11.90 -14.53 -8.07
N MET A 110 10.84 -14.67 -8.86
CA MET A 110 9.60 -15.34 -8.47
C MET A 110 9.44 -16.61 -9.28
N VAL A 111 9.11 -17.72 -8.60
CA VAL A 111 8.98 -19.05 -9.20
C VAL A 111 7.59 -19.64 -8.93
N ALA A 112 7.11 -20.47 -9.86
CA ALA A 112 5.93 -21.31 -9.68
C ALA A 112 6.15 -22.68 -10.30
N GLY A 113 5.82 -23.75 -9.56
CA GLY A 113 6.01 -25.12 -10.04
C GLY A 113 7.46 -25.43 -10.45
N GLY A 114 8.45 -24.82 -9.79
CA GLY A 114 9.86 -24.99 -10.10
C GLY A 114 10.35 -24.21 -11.33
N ARG A 115 9.51 -23.39 -11.97
CA ARG A 115 9.88 -22.53 -13.10
C ARG A 115 9.97 -21.08 -12.67
N GLU A 116 11.03 -20.38 -13.11
CA GLU A 116 11.13 -18.94 -12.95
C GLU A 116 10.07 -18.25 -13.84
N LEU A 117 9.27 -17.37 -13.20
CA LEU A 117 8.28 -16.55 -13.89
C LEU A 117 8.90 -15.25 -14.39
N PHE A 118 9.74 -14.64 -13.54
CA PHE A 118 10.55 -13.47 -13.88
C PHE A 118 11.65 -13.27 -12.83
N ALA A 119 12.66 -12.48 -13.20
CA ALA A 119 13.70 -11.99 -12.32
C ALA A 119 14.00 -10.52 -12.61
N GLN A 120 14.28 -9.75 -11.57
CA GLN A 120 14.67 -8.34 -11.66
C GLN A 120 15.35 -7.90 -10.34
N PRO A 121 16.06 -6.76 -10.28
CA PRO A 121 16.58 -6.25 -9.03
C PRO A 121 15.51 -6.12 -7.96
N ARG A 122 15.81 -6.56 -6.72
CA ARG A 122 14.84 -6.48 -5.60
C ARG A 122 14.34 -5.05 -5.39
N ALA A 123 15.21 -4.05 -5.53
CA ALA A 123 14.82 -2.64 -5.41
C ALA A 123 13.78 -2.23 -6.47
N GLU A 124 13.90 -2.73 -7.69
CA GLU A 124 12.95 -2.44 -8.77
C GLU A 124 11.57 -3.06 -8.46
N PHE A 125 11.55 -4.33 -8.02
CA PHE A 125 10.30 -4.96 -7.60
C PHE A 125 9.62 -4.22 -6.45
N LEU A 126 10.39 -3.85 -5.42
CA LEU A 126 9.87 -3.06 -4.30
C LEU A 126 9.35 -1.70 -4.76
N ARG A 127 10.08 -1.00 -5.65
CA ARG A 127 9.63 0.28 -6.20
C ARG A 127 8.29 0.12 -6.94
N ASN A 128 8.17 -0.89 -7.77
CA ASN A 128 7.00 -1.09 -8.62
C ASN A 128 5.80 -1.62 -7.82
N VAL A 129 5.99 -2.64 -6.96
CA VAL A 129 4.89 -3.37 -6.34
C VAL A 129 4.58 -2.88 -4.92
N MET A 130 5.59 -2.47 -4.14
CA MET A 130 5.33 -1.90 -2.82
C MET A 130 4.85 -0.44 -2.89
N LEU A 131 5.48 0.40 -3.74
CA LEU A 131 5.19 1.84 -3.77
C LEU A 131 4.27 2.25 -4.92
N SER A 132 4.65 2.05 -6.19
CA SER A 132 3.88 2.54 -7.33
C SER A 132 2.48 1.93 -7.41
N HIS A 133 2.37 0.62 -7.22
CA HIS A 133 1.10 -0.09 -7.14
C HIS A 133 0.24 0.38 -5.94
N TRP A 134 0.86 0.67 -4.80
CA TRP A 134 0.19 1.24 -3.64
C TRP A 134 -0.41 2.62 -3.94
N TYR A 135 0.35 3.49 -4.61
CA TYR A 135 -0.14 4.82 -5.02
C TYR A 135 -1.27 4.73 -6.03
N GLN A 136 -1.17 3.79 -6.98
CA GLN A 136 -2.25 3.52 -7.94
C GLN A 136 -3.55 3.15 -7.22
N HIS A 137 -3.50 2.22 -6.26
CA HIS A 137 -4.70 1.83 -5.52
C HIS A 137 -5.24 2.94 -4.62
N ARG A 138 -4.39 3.78 -4.03
CA ARG A 138 -4.85 4.96 -3.29
C ARG A 138 -5.58 5.95 -4.21
N GLY A 139 -5.06 6.20 -5.40
CA GLY A 139 -5.76 6.99 -6.42
C GLY A 139 -7.09 6.37 -6.83
N GLN A 140 -7.14 5.07 -7.05
CA GLN A 140 -8.38 4.34 -7.31
C GLN A 140 -9.35 4.46 -6.13
N PHE A 141 -8.87 4.32 -4.90
CA PHE A 141 -9.70 4.40 -3.70
C PHE A 141 -10.30 5.80 -3.48
N SER A 142 -9.62 6.88 -3.92
CA SER A 142 -10.19 8.23 -3.90
C SER A 142 -11.49 8.32 -4.72
N VAL A 143 -11.55 7.63 -5.86
CA VAL A 143 -12.77 7.55 -6.68
C VAL A 143 -13.88 6.78 -5.96
N TYR A 144 -13.53 5.68 -5.27
CA TYR A 144 -14.49 4.92 -4.46
C TYR A 144 -15.11 5.79 -3.37
N LEU A 145 -14.27 6.54 -2.62
CA LEU A 145 -14.76 7.47 -1.60
C LEU A 145 -15.72 8.50 -2.20
N ARG A 146 -15.38 9.09 -3.34
CA ARG A 146 -16.25 10.06 -4.03
C ARG A 146 -17.60 9.46 -4.42
N MET A 147 -17.61 8.23 -4.94
CA MET A 147 -18.85 7.53 -5.32
C MET A 147 -19.71 7.11 -4.11
N LEU A 148 -19.11 7.08 -2.92
CA LEU A 148 -19.78 6.83 -1.64
C LEU A 148 -20.21 8.12 -0.91
N ASP A 149 -20.11 9.28 -1.55
CA ASP A 149 -20.35 10.61 -0.98
C ASP A 149 -19.49 10.88 0.28
N ALA A 150 -18.36 10.17 0.42
CA ALA A 150 -17.38 10.41 1.48
C ALA A 150 -16.41 11.51 1.06
N ALA A 151 -16.01 12.37 2.02
CA ALA A 151 -15.02 13.40 1.77
C ALA A 151 -13.67 12.77 1.37
N VAL A 152 -13.09 13.22 0.27
CA VAL A 152 -11.81 12.73 -0.24
C VAL A 152 -10.68 13.59 0.34
N PRO A 153 -9.73 13.00 1.07
CA PRO A 153 -8.59 13.75 1.59
C PRO A 153 -7.72 14.33 0.48
N ALA A 154 -7.12 15.48 0.74
CA ALA A 154 -5.99 15.96 -0.05
C ALA A 154 -4.79 14.99 0.12
N SER A 155 -4.02 14.84 -0.95
CA SER A 155 -2.73 14.15 -0.93
C SER A 155 -1.62 15.14 -1.32
N TRP A 156 -0.90 14.90 -2.41
CA TRP A 156 0.11 15.84 -2.94
C TRP A 156 -0.51 16.98 -3.76
N GLY A 157 -1.77 16.86 -4.16
CA GLY A 157 -2.59 17.89 -4.73
C GLY A 157 -3.83 18.12 -3.87
N PRO A 158 -4.59 19.22 -4.10
CA PRO A 158 -5.86 19.47 -3.44
C PRO A 158 -6.90 18.45 -3.86
N SER A 159 -7.91 18.24 -3.01
CA SER A 159 -9.18 17.64 -3.41
C SER A 159 -10.26 18.72 -3.46
N ALA A 160 -11.48 18.38 -3.88
CA ALA A 160 -12.62 19.28 -3.76
C ALA A 160 -13.01 19.56 -2.29
N ASP A 161 -12.57 18.71 -1.36
CA ASP A 161 -12.95 18.76 0.05
C ASP A 161 -11.84 19.32 0.95
N GLU A 162 -10.57 19.24 0.51
CA GLU A 162 -9.42 19.65 1.32
C GLU A 162 -8.36 20.39 0.46
N PRO A 163 -7.70 21.45 1.00
CA PRO A 163 -6.54 22.08 0.37
C PRO A 163 -5.33 21.12 0.36
N PRO A 164 -4.30 21.37 -0.50
CA PRO A 164 -3.13 20.49 -0.57
C PRO A 164 -2.37 20.47 0.76
N LEU A 165 -1.68 19.33 1.03
CA LEU A 165 -0.92 19.15 2.27
C LEU A 165 0.31 20.06 2.36
N PHE A 166 0.90 20.45 1.22
CA PHE A 166 2.02 21.38 1.18
C PHE A 166 1.53 22.83 1.33
N GLY A 167 2.27 23.65 2.04
CA GLY A 167 1.95 25.06 2.28
C GLY A 167 0.98 25.32 3.45
N GLN A 168 0.51 24.30 4.13
CA GLN A 168 -0.16 24.49 5.42
C GLN A 168 0.92 24.76 6.47
N LYS A 169 1.05 26.00 6.93
CA LYS A 169 1.77 26.28 8.18
C LYS A 169 1.14 25.42 9.26
N ALA A 170 1.95 24.68 10.01
CA ALA A 170 1.49 23.96 11.19
C ALA A 170 0.64 24.96 12.00
N ARG A 171 -0.66 24.74 12.08
CA ARG A 171 -1.51 25.47 13.02
C ARG A 171 -1.04 25.02 14.39
N SER A 172 -0.28 25.88 15.06
CA SER A 172 0.06 25.71 16.45
C SER A 172 -1.21 25.45 17.25
N ALA A 173 -1.24 24.27 17.88
CA ALA A 173 -2.22 23.95 18.90
C ALA A 173 -2.02 24.82 20.13
#